data_135b48fbbc4bbd9c6aa953a7bd2b122c
#
_entry.id   135b48fbbc4bbd9c6aa953a7bd2b122c
#
_cell.length_a   1.000
_cell.length_b   1.000
_cell.length_c   1.000
_cell.angle_alpha   90.00
_cell.angle_beta   90.00
_cell.angle_gamma   90.00
#
_symmetry.space_group_name_H-M   'P 1'
#
loop_
_entity.id
_entity.type
_entity.pdbx_description
1 polymer ?
#
loop_
_entity_poly.entity_id
_entity_poly.type
_entity_poly.pdbx_seq_one_letter_code
_entity_poly.pdbx_strand_id
1 'polypeptide(L)'
;MIISILNRNSILIKLVITKGKEMIKIEEKAKVYIVSPYHNTGGPKSLHQLANILIDKGVDTYIVYYWNGKFIREPKILYDFCRAKVTQSVIDNESNTIIVPEIDHELLSSYSKITKVIWWLSLDFYLTTSLWEAVKKSTYRKGLPSFFVPAMLIKYIINDPTCLKNHTKLKKTKLKEYFHMYNCEYEKQFLEKNGVSKNRLSYLCGPLEEKFYELDFSDIEPYKKDIVAYNPAKMDMEFFKKVKEKVFLINNNIKFVAIQNMSRDQVYDTLRSAKVYIDFGYFPGPERMPREAVSLYCNVITSTEGSAGNDVDVLIPRKFKFNIRDKKNAALASDLINKMIINYYDYVKYGDMYRQKVGRQISDFSNHIDEIFEVKNEDR
;
A
#
# COMPACT_ATOMS: atom_id res chain seq x y z
N MET A 1 -27.98 10.63 -22.20
CA MET A 1 -29.29 10.04 -22.53
C MET A 1 -29.56 8.97 -21.48
N ILE A 2 -30.50 9.20 -20.61
CA ILE A 2 -30.84 8.29 -19.50
C ILE A 2 -31.94 7.37 -20.03
N ILE A 3 -31.68 6.09 -20.11
CA ILE A 3 -32.71 5.09 -20.37
C ILE A 3 -33.03 4.41 -19.03
N SER A 4 -34.21 4.67 -18.50
CA SER A 4 -34.70 3.99 -17.32
C SER A 4 -35.49 2.75 -17.74
N ILE A 5 -35.02 1.57 -17.34
CA ILE A 5 -35.78 0.34 -17.41
C ILE A 5 -36.25 0.01 -16.00
N LEU A 6 -37.54 0.15 -15.79
CA LEU A 6 -38.26 -0.26 -14.56
C LEU A 6 -38.51 -1.77 -14.61
N ASN A 7 -37.90 -2.53 -13.73
CA ASN A 7 -38.35 -3.89 -13.42
C ASN A 7 -38.75 -3.97 -11.96
N ARG A 8 -39.92 -4.49 -11.71
CA ARG A 8 -40.57 -4.58 -10.37
C ARG A 8 -39.84 -5.64 -9.53
N ASN A 9 -38.95 -5.21 -8.72
CA ASN A 9 -38.49 -5.66 -7.40
C ASN A 9 -37.07 -5.09 -7.19
N SER A 10 -37.05 -3.90 -6.66
CA SER A 10 -36.02 -3.24 -5.85
C SER A 10 -34.59 -3.79 -5.88
N ILE A 11 -33.77 -3.27 -6.76
CA ILE A 11 -32.44 -2.78 -6.49
C ILE A 11 -32.13 -1.82 -7.66
N LEU A 12 -32.05 -0.52 -7.38
CA LEU A 12 -31.59 0.48 -8.32
C LEU A 12 -30.08 0.29 -8.51
N ILE A 13 -29.69 -0.54 -9.47
CA ILE A 13 -28.33 -0.53 -9.99
C ILE A 13 -28.22 0.74 -10.83
N LYS A 14 -27.69 1.81 -10.25
CA LYS A 14 -27.20 2.94 -11.01
C LYS A 14 -26.02 2.45 -11.84
N LEU A 15 -26.29 2.08 -13.09
CA LEU A 15 -25.24 2.04 -14.12
C LEU A 15 -24.73 3.49 -14.29
N VAL A 16 -23.73 3.85 -13.51
CA VAL A 16 -22.91 5.03 -13.80
C VAL A 16 -22.04 4.62 -14.96
N ILE A 17 -22.46 4.95 -16.18
CA ILE A 17 -21.55 4.97 -17.34
C ILE A 17 -20.48 5.98 -16.97
N THR A 18 -19.33 5.51 -16.50
CA THR A 18 -18.12 6.30 -16.30
C THR A 18 -17.67 6.77 -17.68
N LYS A 19 -18.05 8.00 -18.06
CA LYS A 19 -17.48 8.67 -19.22
C LYS A 19 -15.96 8.67 -19.08
N GLY A 20 -15.28 7.83 -19.91
CA GLY A 20 -13.96 8.14 -20.38
C GLY A 20 -12.78 7.93 -19.42
N LYS A 21 -12.68 6.77 -18.75
CA LYS A 21 -11.39 6.34 -18.21
C LYS A 21 -10.52 5.95 -19.41
N GLU A 22 -9.33 6.55 -19.52
CA GLU A 22 -8.39 6.25 -20.58
C GLU A 22 -7.69 4.92 -20.25
N MET A 23 -7.89 3.89 -21.07
CA MET A 23 -7.19 2.61 -20.92
C MET A 23 -5.82 2.67 -21.58
N ILE A 24 -4.86 1.96 -21.01
CA ILE A 24 -3.54 1.79 -21.59
C ILE A 24 -3.63 0.70 -22.65
N LYS A 25 -3.51 1.08 -23.92
CA LYS A 25 -3.55 0.14 -25.02
C LYS A 25 -2.23 -0.60 -25.15
N ILE A 26 -2.32 -1.92 -25.22
CA ILE A 26 -1.20 -2.81 -25.50
C ILE A 26 -1.48 -3.46 -26.85
N GLU A 27 -0.78 -2.98 -27.85
CA GLU A 27 -0.88 -3.51 -29.22
C GLU A 27 -0.22 -4.91 -29.29
N GLU A 28 -0.58 -5.68 -30.30
CA GLU A 28 0.07 -6.96 -30.60
C GLU A 28 1.59 -6.78 -30.72
N LYS A 29 2.37 -7.71 -30.17
CA LYS A 29 3.85 -7.65 -30.14
C LYS A 29 4.45 -6.49 -29.33
N ALA A 30 3.62 -5.66 -28.70
CA ALA A 30 4.08 -4.64 -27.77
C ALA A 30 4.74 -5.29 -26.53
N LYS A 31 5.73 -4.59 -25.97
CA LYS A 31 6.42 -5.04 -24.76
C LYS A 31 6.02 -4.18 -23.57
N VAL A 32 5.79 -4.84 -22.44
CA VAL A 32 5.60 -4.17 -21.17
C VAL A 32 6.82 -4.38 -20.29
N TYR A 33 7.44 -3.27 -19.88
CA TYR A 33 8.57 -3.25 -18.99
C TYR A 33 8.12 -2.80 -17.59
N ILE A 34 8.27 -3.66 -16.60
CA ILE A 34 7.94 -3.37 -15.20
C ILE A 34 9.24 -3.16 -14.42
N VAL A 35 9.48 -1.94 -14.02
CA VAL A 35 10.66 -1.58 -13.23
C VAL A 35 10.42 -1.95 -11.77
N SER A 36 11.39 -2.62 -11.16
CA SER A 36 11.31 -3.06 -9.77
C SER A 36 12.61 -2.81 -9.03
N PRO A 37 12.56 -2.28 -7.81
CA PRO A 37 13.70 -2.32 -6.90
C PRO A 37 14.11 -3.77 -6.61
N TYR A 38 15.43 -4.00 -6.45
CA TYR A 38 15.98 -5.35 -6.23
C TYR A 38 16.05 -5.68 -4.74
N HIS A 39 14.88 -5.77 -4.09
CA HIS A 39 14.77 -6.22 -2.70
C HIS A 39 13.41 -6.85 -2.41
N ASN A 40 13.38 -7.79 -1.48
CA ASN A 40 12.19 -8.58 -1.17
C ASN A 40 11.27 -7.85 -0.17
N THR A 41 10.35 -7.02 -0.70
CA THR A 41 9.33 -6.30 0.08
C THR A 41 7.98 -6.30 -0.62
N GLY A 42 6.96 -5.73 0.02
CA GLY A 42 5.58 -5.75 -0.49
C GLY A 42 5.39 -5.08 -1.86
N GLY A 43 6.03 -3.94 -2.09
CA GLY A 43 5.94 -3.21 -3.36
C GLY A 43 6.49 -4.02 -4.54
N PRO A 44 7.78 -4.43 -4.51
CA PRO A 44 8.34 -5.31 -5.52
C PRO A 44 7.52 -6.59 -5.76
N LYS A 45 6.98 -7.21 -4.69
CA LYS A 45 6.12 -8.39 -4.86
C LYS A 45 4.89 -8.10 -5.72
N SER A 46 4.23 -6.95 -5.51
CA SER A 46 3.07 -6.55 -6.30
C SER A 46 3.42 -6.30 -7.77
N LEU A 47 4.60 -5.71 -8.06
CA LEU A 47 5.10 -5.53 -9.43
C LEU A 47 5.25 -6.87 -10.17
N HIS A 48 5.77 -7.89 -9.47
CA HIS A 48 5.92 -9.24 -10.05
C HIS A 48 4.57 -9.96 -10.20
N GLN A 49 3.61 -9.73 -9.30
CA GLN A 49 2.24 -10.22 -9.44
C GLN A 49 1.56 -9.63 -10.68
N LEU A 50 1.72 -8.32 -10.94
CA LEU A 50 1.23 -7.69 -12.16
C LEU A 50 1.84 -8.31 -13.41
N ALA A 51 3.17 -8.57 -13.41
CA ALA A 51 3.85 -9.18 -14.53
C ALA A 51 3.22 -10.54 -14.91
N ASN A 52 2.93 -11.38 -13.93
CA ASN A 52 2.32 -12.68 -14.19
C ASN A 52 0.94 -12.57 -14.84
N ILE A 53 0.08 -11.67 -14.36
CA ILE A 53 -1.26 -11.49 -14.94
C ILE A 53 -1.18 -10.96 -16.37
N LEU A 54 -0.25 -10.05 -16.66
CA LEU A 54 -0.04 -9.59 -18.03
C LEU A 54 0.45 -10.71 -18.95
N ILE A 55 1.33 -11.59 -18.46
CA ILE A 55 1.76 -12.78 -19.19
C ILE A 55 0.58 -13.73 -19.45
N ASP A 56 -0.30 -13.95 -18.47
CA ASP A 56 -1.49 -14.78 -18.64
C ASP A 56 -2.46 -14.23 -19.69
N LYS A 57 -2.41 -12.90 -19.93
CA LYS A 57 -3.15 -12.21 -20.99
C LYS A 57 -2.41 -12.19 -22.33
N GLY A 58 -1.27 -12.88 -22.47
CA GLY A 58 -0.50 -12.97 -23.71
C GLY A 58 0.46 -11.81 -23.95
N VAL A 59 0.68 -10.93 -22.98
CA VAL A 59 1.56 -9.76 -23.11
C VAL A 59 3.02 -10.14 -22.91
N ASP A 60 3.92 -9.75 -23.84
CA ASP A 60 5.38 -9.94 -23.70
C ASP A 60 5.93 -8.99 -22.61
N THR A 61 6.01 -9.50 -21.39
CA THR A 61 6.28 -8.73 -20.19
C THR A 61 7.66 -9.02 -19.61
N TYR A 62 8.36 -7.97 -19.24
CA TYR A 62 9.72 -7.99 -18.71
C TYR A 62 9.80 -7.33 -17.34
N ILE A 63 10.58 -7.89 -16.43
CA ILE A 63 11.05 -7.22 -15.22
C ILE A 63 12.39 -6.52 -15.50
N VAL A 64 12.48 -5.27 -15.09
CA VAL A 64 13.69 -4.44 -15.16
C VAL A 64 14.09 -4.07 -13.76
N TYR A 65 15.21 -4.59 -13.28
CA TYR A 65 15.68 -4.24 -11.94
C TYR A 65 16.49 -2.95 -11.97
N TYR A 66 16.03 -1.98 -11.18
CA TYR A 66 16.60 -0.64 -11.09
C TYR A 66 16.71 -0.21 -9.63
N TRP A 67 17.87 0.30 -9.22
CA TRP A 67 18.09 0.70 -7.85
C TRP A 67 19.15 1.81 -7.77
N ASN A 68 18.89 2.82 -6.98
CA ASN A 68 19.79 3.97 -6.78
C ASN A 68 20.28 4.60 -8.11
N GLY A 69 19.37 4.80 -9.06
CA GLY A 69 19.71 5.43 -10.33
C GLY A 69 20.43 4.52 -11.34
N LYS A 70 20.49 3.21 -11.12
CA LYS A 70 21.24 2.27 -11.98
C LYS A 70 20.46 0.99 -12.24
N PHE A 71 20.61 0.47 -13.47
CA PHE A 71 20.19 -0.89 -13.78
C PHE A 71 21.10 -1.90 -13.05
N ILE A 72 20.49 -2.93 -12.47
CA ILE A 72 21.22 -4.02 -11.83
C ILE A 72 21.82 -4.91 -12.93
N ARG A 73 23.12 -5.23 -12.82
CA ARG A 73 23.80 -6.11 -13.76
C ARG A 73 23.46 -7.57 -13.47
N GLU A 74 23.09 -8.33 -14.52
CA GLU A 74 22.83 -9.77 -14.47
C GLU A 74 21.93 -10.21 -13.28
N PRO A 75 20.79 -9.55 -13.04
CA PRO A 75 19.94 -9.91 -11.92
C PRO A 75 19.24 -11.24 -12.20
N LYS A 76 19.07 -12.04 -11.15
CA LYS A 76 18.13 -13.17 -11.17
C LYS A 76 16.74 -12.67 -10.81
N ILE A 77 15.71 -13.38 -11.26
CA ILE A 77 14.34 -13.09 -10.83
C ILE A 77 14.24 -13.16 -9.30
N LEU A 78 13.62 -12.14 -8.70
CA LEU A 78 13.60 -12.00 -7.24
C LEU A 78 12.59 -12.92 -6.56
N TYR A 79 11.53 -13.30 -7.27
CA TYR A 79 10.44 -14.14 -6.75
C TYR A 79 10.24 -15.35 -7.66
N ASP A 80 10.35 -16.56 -7.10
CA ASP A 80 10.24 -17.83 -7.82
C ASP A 80 8.88 -18.02 -8.53
N PHE A 81 7.83 -17.38 -8.02
CA PHE A 81 6.50 -17.42 -8.65
C PHE A 81 6.43 -16.58 -9.94
N CYS A 82 7.37 -15.67 -10.19
CA CYS A 82 7.32 -14.76 -11.34
C CYS A 82 7.88 -15.43 -12.59
N ARG A 83 7.07 -15.43 -13.66
CA ARG A 83 7.40 -16.03 -14.96
C ARG A 83 7.97 -15.02 -15.96
N ALA A 84 8.04 -13.75 -15.60
CA ALA A 84 8.55 -12.72 -16.49
C ALA A 84 10.04 -12.88 -16.78
N LYS A 85 10.41 -12.57 -18.01
CA LYS A 85 11.81 -12.47 -18.40
C LYS A 85 12.45 -11.25 -17.72
N VAL A 86 13.74 -11.32 -17.43
CA VAL A 86 14.49 -10.19 -16.91
C VAL A 86 15.26 -9.52 -18.05
N THR A 87 15.26 -8.20 -18.10
CA THR A 87 16.04 -7.42 -19.07
C THR A 87 16.72 -6.22 -18.42
N GLN A 88 17.83 -5.79 -19.01
CA GLN A 88 18.53 -4.56 -18.63
C GLN A 88 18.30 -3.41 -19.63
N SER A 89 17.56 -3.66 -20.71
CA SER A 89 17.29 -2.66 -21.76
C SER A 89 15.78 -2.47 -21.94
N VAL A 90 15.39 -1.22 -22.08
CA VAL A 90 14.03 -0.82 -22.41
C VAL A 90 14.04 -0.21 -23.81
N ILE A 91 13.22 -0.73 -24.72
CA ILE A 91 13.09 -0.23 -26.09
C ILE A 91 12.10 0.93 -26.09
N ASP A 92 12.59 2.15 -26.35
CA ASP A 92 11.78 3.37 -26.44
C ASP A 92 10.99 3.40 -27.77
N ASN A 93 9.81 2.76 -27.76
CA ASN A 93 8.89 2.67 -28.89
C ASN A 93 7.47 3.01 -28.42
N GLU A 94 6.68 3.68 -29.25
CA GLU A 94 5.31 4.14 -28.92
C GLU A 94 4.32 3.00 -28.65
N SER A 95 4.55 1.80 -29.22
CA SER A 95 3.73 0.63 -28.91
C SER A 95 4.01 0.02 -27.53
N ASN A 96 5.20 0.28 -26.97
CA ASN A 96 5.64 -0.30 -25.71
C ASN A 96 5.14 0.51 -24.50
N THR A 97 5.10 -0.15 -23.34
CA THR A 97 4.72 0.47 -22.06
C THR A 97 5.81 0.26 -21.03
N ILE A 98 6.15 1.29 -20.27
CA ILE A 98 7.01 1.20 -19.09
C ILE A 98 6.23 1.57 -17.82
N ILE A 99 6.26 0.69 -16.84
CA ILE A 99 5.62 0.86 -15.53
C ILE A 99 6.74 0.99 -14.49
N VAL A 100 6.76 2.10 -13.77
CA VAL A 100 7.76 2.34 -12.71
C VAL A 100 7.06 2.56 -11.36
N PRO A 101 7.66 2.16 -10.24
CA PRO A 101 7.20 2.62 -8.93
C PRO A 101 7.49 4.13 -8.78
N GLU A 102 6.78 4.77 -7.88
CA GLU A 102 6.88 6.21 -7.62
C GLU A 102 8.28 6.69 -7.24
N ILE A 103 9.11 5.80 -6.68
CA ILE A 103 10.49 6.14 -6.29
C ILE A 103 11.45 6.22 -7.48
N ASP A 104 11.16 5.50 -8.57
CA ASP A 104 12.00 5.42 -9.76
C ASP A 104 11.46 6.27 -10.93
N HIS A 105 10.55 7.22 -10.64
CA HIS A 105 9.91 8.08 -11.63
C HIS A 105 10.88 8.86 -12.53
N GLU A 106 12.10 9.14 -12.06
CA GLU A 106 13.13 9.85 -12.81
C GLU A 106 13.54 9.10 -14.07
N LEU A 107 13.54 7.76 -14.03
CA LEU A 107 13.87 6.91 -15.16
C LEU A 107 13.00 7.23 -16.38
N LEU A 108 11.75 7.65 -16.17
CA LEU A 108 10.82 8.00 -17.24
C LEU A 108 11.30 9.17 -18.10
N SER A 109 12.18 10.03 -17.59
CA SER A 109 12.74 11.16 -18.34
C SER A 109 13.72 10.71 -19.44
N SER A 110 14.26 9.51 -19.34
CA SER A 110 15.19 8.92 -20.31
C SER A 110 14.52 8.43 -21.59
N TYR A 111 13.19 8.37 -21.60
CA TYR A 111 12.40 7.87 -22.72
C TYR A 111 11.52 8.97 -23.30
N SER A 112 11.28 8.94 -24.62
CA SER A 112 10.49 9.96 -25.31
C SER A 112 9.21 9.42 -25.96
N LYS A 113 9.19 8.16 -26.38
CA LYS A 113 8.13 7.54 -27.20
C LYS A 113 7.22 6.62 -26.39
N ILE A 114 7.80 5.78 -25.54
CA ILE A 114 7.14 4.72 -24.78
C ILE A 114 6.01 5.26 -23.89
N THR A 115 4.90 4.54 -23.77
CA THR A 115 3.82 4.87 -22.83
C THR A 115 4.32 4.76 -21.40
N LYS A 116 4.14 5.83 -20.61
CA LYS A 116 4.70 5.99 -19.27
C LYS A 116 3.64 5.86 -18.19
N VAL A 117 3.87 4.93 -17.28
CA VAL A 117 2.97 4.62 -16.15
C VAL A 117 3.74 4.68 -14.84
N ILE A 118 3.18 5.35 -13.84
CA ILE A 118 3.69 5.31 -12.46
C ILE A 118 2.71 4.50 -11.61
N TRP A 119 3.21 3.46 -10.98
CA TRP A 119 2.43 2.75 -9.96
C TRP A 119 2.84 3.21 -8.56
N TRP A 120 1.92 3.88 -7.89
CA TRP A 120 2.09 4.39 -6.54
C TRP A 120 1.92 3.24 -5.55
N LEU A 121 3.03 2.87 -4.92
CA LEU A 121 3.11 1.80 -3.92
C LEU A 121 3.30 2.36 -2.51
N SER A 122 3.80 3.61 -2.43
CA SER A 122 4.01 4.33 -1.17
C SER A 122 4.18 5.83 -1.41
N LEU A 123 3.15 6.60 -1.15
CA LEU A 123 3.22 8.06 -1.29
C LEU A 123 4.40 8.66 -0.50
N ASP A 124 4.69 8.13 0.66
CA ASP A 124 5.75 8.65 1.51
C ASP A 124 7.14 8.47 0.94
N PHE A 125 7.40 7.38 0.24
CA PHE A 125 8.68 7.20 -0.42
C PHE A 125 8.86 8.26 -1.51
N TYR A 126 7.82 8.55 -2.28
CA TYR A 126 7.85 9.66 -3.22
C TYR A 126 8.06 11.02 -2.53
N LEU A 127 7.34 11.29 -1.44
CA LEU A 127 7.48 12.56 -0.72
C LEU A 127 8.89 12.74 -0.15
N THR A 128 9.53 11.66 0.30
CA THR A 128 10.90 11.69 0.80
C THR A 128 11.96 11.82 -0.30
N THR A 129 11.61 11.71 -1.58
CA THR A 129 12.50 12.13 -2.68
C THR A 129 12.72 13.65 -2.68
N SER A 130 11.87 14.42 -1.99
CA SER A 130 12.10 15.84 -1.73
C SER A 130 12.85 16.01 -0.41
N LEU A 131 14.00 16.68 -0.45
CA LEU A 131 14.82 16.95 0.74
C LEU A 131 14.02 17.66 1.84
N TRP A 132 13.18 18.65 1.48
CA TRP A 132 12.32 19.34 2.43
C TRP A 132 11.36 18.39 3.15
N GLU A 133 10.66 17.56 2.41
CA GLU A 133 9.69 16.61 2.99
C GLU A 133 10.40 15.51 3.80
N ALA A 134 11.56 15.06 3.35
CA ALA A 134 12.38 14.10 4.11
C ALA A 134 12.80 14.67 5.48
N VAL A 135 13.29 15.91 5.49
CA VAL A 135 13.69 16.60 6.72
C VAL A 135 12.47 16.91 7.60
N LYS A 136 11.37 17.37 7.02
CA LYS A 136 10.11 17.60 7.72
C LYS A 136 9.62 16.34 8.42
N LYS A 137 9.61 15.19 7.72
CA LYS A 137 9.26 13.89 8.28
C LYS A 137 10.22 13.47 9.41
N SER A 138 11.53 13.67 9.23
CA SER A 138 12.54 13.39 10.26
C SER A 138 12.35 14.27 11.50
N THR A 139 12.09 15.58 11.31
CA THR A 139 11.81 16.53 12.39
C THR A 139 10.57 16.09 13.18
N TYR A 140 9.53 15.75 12.47
CA TYR A 140 8.29 15.23 13.02
C TYR A 140 8.48 13.95 13.84
N ARG A 141 9.22 12.96 13.31
CA ARG A 141 9.52 11.70 14.03
C ARG A 141 10.30 11.90 15.33
N LYS A 142 11.05 13.00 15.42
CA LYS A 142 11.77 13.41 16.63
C LYS A 142 10.90 14.17 17.64
N GLY A 143 9.59 14.29 17.38
CA GLY A 143 8.66 15.06 18.22
C GLY A 143 8.89 16.58 18.18
N LEU A 144 9.66 17.08 17.23
CA LEU A 144 9.98 18.50 17.13
C LEU A 144 8.89 19.25 16.35
N PRO A 145 8.51 20.47 16.77
CA PRO A 145 7.61 21.33 16.03
C PRO A 145 8.11 21.68 14.63
N SER A 146 7.20 21.93 13.70
CA SER A 146 7.51 22.18 12.28
C SER A 146 8.40 23.41 12.02
N PHE A 147 8.44 24.39 12.91
CA PHE A 147 9.33 25.53 12.78
C PHE A 147 10.82 25.19 12.92
N PHE A 148 11.18 24.00 13.44
CA PHE A 148 12.55 23.50 13.43
C PHE A 148 12.99 22.92 12.07
N VAL A 149 12.08 22.71 11.11
CA VAL A 149 12.42 22.12 9.80
C VAL A 149 13.55 22.88 9.08
N PRO A 150 13.58 24.23 9.02
CA PRO A 150 14.69 24.95 8.39
C PRO A 150 16.04 24.67 9.06
N ALA A 151 16.09 24.69 10.39
CA ALA A 151 17.33 24.40 11.13
C ALA A 151 17.80 22.95 10.93
N MET A 152 16.88 22.01 10.92
CA MET A 152 17.17 20.61 10.64
C MET A 152 17.62 20.40 9.19
N LEU A 153 17.08 21.17 8.23
CA LEU A 153 17.51 21.14 6.84
C LEU A 153 18.97 21.58 6.70
N ILE A 154 19.32 22.69 7.31
CA ILE A 154 20.71 23.21 7.33
C ILE A 154 21.65 22.16 7.93
N LYS A 155 21.29 21.60 9.09
CA LYS A 155 22.07 20.51 9.72
C LYS A 155 22.22 19.30 8.82
N TYR A 156 21.16 18.92 8.09
CA TYR A 156 21.19 17.78 7.18
C TYR A 156 22.14 18.03 5.98
N ILE A 157 22.07 19.21 5.38
CA ILE A 157 22.96 19.61 4.28
C ILE A 157 24.43 19.69 4.71
N ILE A 158 24.71 20.19 5.92
CA ILE A 158 26.09 20.26 6.46
C ILE A 158 26.65 18.84 6.65
N ASN A 159 25.84 17.92 7.16
CA ASN A 159 26.29 16.54 7.41
C ASN A 159 26.44 15.70 6.13
N ASP A 160 25.64 15.98 5.11
CA ASP A 160 25.67 15.31 3.81
C ASP A 160 25.33 16.29 2.68
N PRO A 161 26.34 17.01 2.14
CA PRO A 161 26.12 17.96 1.02
C PRO A 161 25.60 17.27 -0.26
N THR A 162 25.81 15.95 -0.42
CA THR A 162 25.36 15.21 -1.60
C THR A 162 23.84 15.03 -1.63
N CYS A 163 23.16 15.22 -0.51
CA CYS A 163 21.69 15.12 -0.40
C CYS A 163 20.95 16.06 -1.37
N LEU A 164 21.54 17.21 -1.71
CA LEU A 164 20.97 18.18 -2.68
C LEU A 164 20.82 17.58 -4.09
N LYS A 165 21.66 16.60 -4.46
CA LYS A 165 21.66 15.93 -5.77
C LYS A 165 20.71 14.73 -5.81
N ASN A 166 20.38 14.16 -4.66
CA ASN A 166 19.65 12.90 -4.55
C ASN A 166 18.14 13.07 -4.31
N HIS A 167 17.65 14.32 -4.24
CA HIS A 167 16.26 14.62 -3.94
C HIS A 167 15.62 15.40 -5.09
N THR A 168 15.01 14.67 -6.01
CA THR A 168 14.29 15.27 -7.13
C THR A 168 12.80 14.97 -7.02
N LYS A 169 11.99 15.96 -7.36
CA LYS A 169 10.53 15.82 -7.50
C LYS A 169 10.14 15.86 -8.95
N LEU A 170 9.24 15.00 -9.34
CA LEU A 170 8.61 15.09 -10.66
C LEU A 170 7.90 16.46 -10.80
N LYS A 171 8.20 17.17 -11.89
CA LYS A 171 7.50 18.43 -12.19
C LYS A 171 6.00 18.18 -12.33
N LYS A 172 5.15 19.08 -11.81
CA LYS A 172 3.70 18.95 -11.89
C LYS A 172 3.17 18.77 -13.33
N THR A 173 3.83 19.36 -14.31
CA THR A 173 3.51 19.19 -15.74
C THR A 173 3.68 17.74 -16.16
N LYS A 174 4.81 17.11 -15.82
CA LYS A 174 5.09 15.71 -16.13
C LYS A 174 4.16 14.75 -15.37
N LEU A 175 3.86 15.07 -14.12
CA LEU A 175 2.88 14.32 -13.34
C LEU A 175 1.51 14.25 -14.04
N LYS A 176 1.09 15.32 -14.74
CA LYS A 176 -0.18 15.36 -15.46
C LYS A 176 -0.16 14.61 -16.82
N GLU A 177 1.01 14.37 -17.36
CA GLU A 177 1.18 13.71 -18.66
C GLU A 177 1.15 12.18 -18.58
N TYR A 178 1.50 11.59 -17.41
CA TYR A 178 1.63 10.15 -17.25
C TYR A 178 0.32 9.49 -16.84
N PHE A 179 0.22 8.18 -17.06
CA PHE A 179 -0.79 7.35 -16.42
C PHE A 179 -0.37 7.00 -15.00
N HIS A 180 -1.34 6.89 -14.10
CA HIS A 180 -1.08 6.56 -12.71
C HIS A 180 -1.96 5.42 -12.23
N MET A 181 -1.32 4.40 -11.66
CA MET A 181 -1.99 3.39 -10.86
C MET A 181 -1.73 3.72 -9.38
N TYR A 182 -2.79 3.84 -8.59
CA TYR A 182 -2.70 4.08 -7.15
C TYR A 182 -3.26 2.89 -6.38
N ASN A 183 -2.67 2.57 -5.23
CA ASN A 183 -3.06 1.40 -4.45
C ASN A 183 -3.94 1.75 -3.24
N CYS A 184 -4.15 3.04 -2.94
CA CYS A 184 -4.99 3.51 -1.85
C CYS A 184 -5.56 4.92 -2.10
N GLU A 185 -6.63 5.27 -1.39
CA GLU A 185 -7.31 6.58 -1.49
C GLU A 185 -6.37 7.72 -1.07
N TYR A 186 -5.48 7.48 -0.12
CA TYR A 186 -4.47 8.45 0.32
C TYR A 186 -3.58 8.94 -0.83
N GLU A 187 -3.15 8.04 -1.71
CA GLU A 187 -2.37 8.36 -2.90
C GLU A 187 -3.21 9.06 -3.97
N LYS A 188 -4.43 8.57 -4.19
CA LYS A 188 -5.37 9.17 -5.15
C LYS A 188 -5.64 10.63 -4.82
N GLN A 189 -5.93 10.95 -3.56
CA GLN A 189 -6.17 12.32 -3.10
C GLN A 189 -4.95 13.21 -3.35
N PHE A 190 -3.74 12.70 -3.15
CA PHE A 190 -2.52 13.42 -3.48
C PHE A 190 -2.43 13.72 -4.98
N LEU A 191 -2.71 12.76 -5.84
CA LEU A 191 -2.65 12.92 -7.30
C LEU A 191 -3.69 13.92 -7.81
N GLU A 192 -4.94 13.81 -7.38
CA GLU A 192 -6.01 14.74 -7.70
C GLU A 192 -5.68 16.17 -7.24
N LYS A 193 -5.16 16.34 -6.02
CA LYS A 193 -4.71 17.64 -5.50
C LYS A 193 -3.58 18.26 -6.33
N ASN A 194 -2.75 17.44 -6.96
CA ASN A 194 -1.68 17.88 -7.86
C ASN A 194 -2.14 18.07 -9.30
N GLY A 195 -3.43 17.89 -9.58
CA GLY A 195 -4.09 18.18 -10.86
C GLY A 195 -3.96 17.08 -11.90
N VAL A 196 -3.72 15.84 -11.48
CA VAL A 196 -3.82 14.67 -12.37
C VAL A 196 -5.28 14.43 -12.71
N SER A 197 -5.57 14.25 -13.98
CA SER A 197 -6.93 14.03 -14.48
C SER A 197 -7.45 12.64 -14.07
N LYS A 198 -8.72 12.56 -13.70
CA LYS A 198 -9.37 11.31 -13.26
C LYS A 198 -9.33 10.20 -14.32
N ASN A 199 -9.33 10.55 -15.59
CA ASN A 199 -9.23 9.57 -16.67
C ASN A 199 -7.84 8.89 -16.75
N ARG A 200 -6.81 9.46 -16.13
CA ARG A 200 -5.44 8.90 -16.04
C ARG A 200 -5.13 8.28 -14.68
N LEU A 201 -6.14 8.13 -13.82
CA LEU A 201 -6.04 7.52 -12.50
C LEU A 201 -6.74 6.17 -12.48
N SER A 202 -6.02 5.12 -12.10
CA SER A 202 -6.56 3.77 -11.97
C SER A 202 -6.19 3.16 -10.63
N TYR A 203 -7.17 2.54 -9.97
CA TYR A 203 -6.91 1.82 -8.73
C TYR A 203 -6.31 0.45 -9.04
N LEU A 204 -5.20 0.13 -8.39
CA LEU A 204 -4.58 -1.20 -8.45
C LEU A 204 -3.84 -1.49 -7.15
N CYS A 205 -4.37 -2.38 -6.32
CA CYS A 205 -3.75 -2.77 -5.05
C CYS A 205 -3.38 -4.25 -5.08
N GLY A 206 -2.08 -4.54 -4.92
CA GLY A 206 -1.58 -5.91 -4.92
C GLY A 206 -2.19 -6.76 -3.79
N PRO A 207 -2.57 -8.03 -4.06
CA PRO A 207 -3.14 -8.94 -3.09
C PRO A 207 -2.12 -9.40 -2.05
N LEU A 208 -2.63 -9.94 -0.94
CA LEU A 208 -1.85 -10.66 0.05
C LEU A 208 -1.39 -12.04 -0.50
N GLU A 209 -0.76 -12.83 0.34
CA GLU A 209 -0.49 -14.24 0.06
C GLU A 209 -1.77 -15.08 0.20
N GLU A 210 -1.90 -16.14 -0.60
CA GLU A 210 -3.11 -16.97 -0.66
C GLU A 210 -3.57 -17.48 0.71
N LYS A 211 -2.64 -17.81 1.59
CA LYS A 211 -2.95 -18.29 2.95
C LYS A 211 -3.73 -17.30 3.84
N PHE A 212 -3.92 -16.05 3.41
CA PHE A 212 -4.72 -15.05 4.12
C PHE A 212 -6.15 -14.91 3.57
N TYR A 213 -6.53 -15.76 2.62
CA TYR A 213 -7.85 -15.78 2.01
C TYR A 213 -8.60 -17.07 2.37
N GLU A 214 -9.93 -17.05 2.18
CA GLU A 214 -10.81 -18.22 2.37
C GLU A 214 -10.70 -18.81 3.79
N LEU A 215 -10.59 -17.94 4.80
CA LEU A 215 -10.46 -18.32 6.20
C LEU A 215 -11.81 -18.17 6.91
N ASP A 216 -12.33 -19.26 7.43
CA ASP A 216 -13.51 -19.23 8.26
C ASP A 216 -13.16 -18.91 9.72
N PHE A 217 -14.10 -18.23 10.39
CA PHE A 217 -13.92 -17.87 11.79
C PHE A 217 -13.73 -19.12 12.68
N SER A 218 -14.49 -20.19 12.40
CA SER A 218 -14.40 -21.46 13.13
C SER A 218 -13.02 -22.11 13.08
N ASP A 219 -12.25 -21.87 12.01
CA ASP A 219 -10.89 -22.42 11.85
C ASP A 219 -9.83 -21.59 12.61
N ILE A 220 -10.14 -20.35 12.88
CA ILE A 220 -9.21 -19.39 13.50
C ILE A 220 -9.50 -19.20 15.01
N GLU A 221 -10.76 -19.19 15.38
CA GLU A 221 -11.22 -18.92 16.74
C GLU A 221 -10.56 -19.80 17.83
N PRO A 222 -10.37 -21.13 17.64
CA PRO A 222 -9.78 -21.98 18.67
C PRO A 222 -8.33 -21.61 19.04
N TYR A 223 -7.65 -20.86 18.18
CA TYR A 223 -6.26 -20.43 18.43
C TYR A 223 -6.17 -19.10 19.15
N LYS A 224 -7.28 -18.32 19.28
CA LYS A 224 -7.28 -16.99 19.86
C LYS A 224 -6.91 -16.98 21.34
N LYS A 225 -5.94 -16.13 21.69
CA LYS A 225 -5.41 -15.94 23.02
C LYS A 225 -5.39 -14.45 23.38
N ASP A 226 -5.24 -14.12 24.64
CA ASP A 226 -5.11 -12.74 25.10
C ASP A 226 -3.75 -12.14 24.69
N ILE A 227 -3.55 -12.06 23.39
CA ILE A 227 -2.33 -11.54 22.74
C ILE A 227 -2.68 -10.27 21.98
N VAL A 228 -1.83 -9.24 22.17
CA VAL A 228 -1.77 -8.04 21.36
C VAL A 228 -0.52 -8.14 20.48
N ALA A 229 -0.70 -8.40 19.19
CA ALA A 229 0.39 -8.38 18.22
C ALA A 229 0.64 -6.95 17.71
N TYR A 230 1.88 -6.60 17.43
CA TYR A 230 2.23 -5.27 16.94
C TYR A 230 3.48 -5.28 16.04
N ASN A 231 3.55 -4.30 15.12
CA ASN A 231 4.73 -4.09 14.27
C ASN A 231 5.58 -2.94 14.82
N PRO A 232 6.77 -3.20 15.38
CA PRO A 232 7.61 -2.15 15.95
C PRO A 232 8.31 -1.27 14.90
N ALA A 233 8.43 -1.71 13.64
CA ALA A 233 9.29 -1.08 12.64
C ALA A 233 8.91 0.38 12.29
N LYS A 234 7.61 0.72 12.36
CA LYS A 234 7.09 2.05 12.02
C LYS A 234 6.34 2.71 13.17
N MET A 235 6.28 2.04 14.31
CA MET A 235 5.47 2.44 15.47
C MET A 235 6.08 3.64 16.20
N ASP A 236 5.23 4.54 16.70
CA ASP A 236 5.62 5.51 17.71
C ASP A 236 5.81 4.77 19.05
N MET A 237 7.07 4.49 19.38
CA MET A 237 7.43 3.68 20.55
C MET A 237 7.15 4.39 21.88
N GLU A 238 7.13 5.73 21.91
CA GLU A 238 6.80 6.48 23.13
C GLU A 238 5.30 6.36 23.44
N PHE A 239 4.47 6.55 22.43
CA PHE A 239 3.01 6.36 22.56
C PHE A 239 2.68 4.91 22.91
N PHE A 240 3.27 3.95 22.21
CA PHE A 240 3.10 2.51 22.47
C PHE A 240 3.45 2.14 23.90
N LYS A 241 4.60 2.60 24.42
CA LYS A 241 5.01 2.33 25.80
C LYS A 241 3.97 2.80 26.81
N LYS A 242 3.44 4.01 26.65
CA LYS A 242 2.37 4.56 27.50
C LYS A 242 1.09 3.74 27.43
N VAL A 243 0.70 3.28 26.23
CA VAL A 243 -0.46 2.39 26.06
C VAL A 243 -0.24 1.07 26.77
N LYS A 244 0.91 0.43 26.57
CA LYS A 244 1.25 -0.86 27.18
C LYS A 244 1.27 -0.80 28.70
N GLU A 245 1.89 0.23 29.29
CA GLU A 245 1.90 0.46 30.73
C GLU A 245 0.48 0.55 31.29
N LYS A 246 -0.40 1.32 30.62
CA LYS A 246 -1.80 1.46 31.03
C LYS A 246 -2.62 0.18 30.87
N VAL A 247 -2.36 -0.62 29.83
CA VAL A 247 -3.00 -1.94 29.66
C VAL A 247 -2.65 -2.84 30.85
N PHE A 248 -1.38 -2.90 31.24
CA PHE A 248 -0.94 -3.74 32.34
C PHE A 248 -1.48 -3.31 33.73
N LEU A 249 -1.82 -2.03 33.91
CA LEU A 249 -2.51 -1.57 35.12
C LEU A 249 -3.93 -2.14 35.26
N ILE A 250 -4.55 -2.51 34.13
CA ILE A 250 -5.92 -3.05 34.10
C ILE A 250 -5.89 -4.59 34.04
N ASN A 251 -5.03 -5.15 33.18
CA ASN A 251 -4.89 -6.60 33.01
C ASN A 251 -3.44 -6.97 32.63
N ASN A 252 -2.72 -7.51 33.59
CA ASN A 252 -1.32 -7.88 33.45
C ASN A 252 -1.12 -9.25 32.77
N ASN A 253 -2.17 -10.01 32.52
CA ASN A 253 -2.10 -11.30 31.83
C ASN A 253 -2.01 -11.16 30.29
N ILE A 254 -2.27 -9.97 29.75
CA ILE A 254 -2.20 -9.73 28.31
C ILE A 254 -0.76 -9.80 27.83
N LYS A 255 -0.50 -10.61 26.78
CA LYS A 255 0.82 -10.71 26.17
C LYS A 255 0.96 -9.78 24.97
N PHE A 256 2.01 -8.97 24.95
CA PHE A 256 2.38 -8.16 23.79
C PHE A 256 3.48 -8.86 23.00
N VAL A 257 3.19 -9.15 21.71
CA VAL A 257 4.10 -9.87 20.81
C VAL A 257 4.52 -8.97 19.65
N ALA A 258 5.81 -8.66 19.57
CA ALA A 258 6.39 -7.89 18.48
C ALA A 258 6.54 -8.76 17.23
N ILE A 259 5.99 -8.34 16.12
CA ILE A 259 6.22 -8.98 14.82
C ILE A 259 7.50 -8.39 14.23
N GLN A 260 8.63 -8.98 14.62
CA GLN A 260 9.96 -8.56 14.21
C GLN A 260 10.88 -9.76 14.06
N ASN A 261 11.68 -9.81 13.01
CA ASN A 261 12.60 -10.90 12.70
C ASN A 261 11.92 -12.29 12.64
N MET A 262 10.67 -12.31 12.15
CA MET A 262 9.85 -13.51 11.99
C MET A 262 9.80 -13.96 10.53
N SER A 263 9.77 -15.27 10.30
CA SER A 263 9.40 -15.83 9.00
C SER A 263 7.94 -15.52 8.67
N ARG A 264 7.53 -15.67 7.40
CA ARG A 264 6.13 -15.46 6.99
C ARG A 264 5.14 -16.35 7.73
N ASP A 265 5.55 -17.57 8.06
CA ASP A 265 4.71 -18.50 8.80
C ASP A 265 4.62 -18.14 10.28
N GLN A 266 5.70 -17.66 10.89
CA GLN A 266 5.68 -17.14 12.24
C GLN A 266 4.79 -15.87 12.36
N VAL A 267 4.78 -15.00 11.34
CA VAL A 267 3.85 -13.85 11.28
C VAL A 267 2.41 -14.35 11.24
N TYR A 268 2.10 -15.32 10.36
CA TYR A 268 0.78 -15.93 10.25
C TYR A 268 0.32 -16.52 11.59
N ASP A 269 1.13 -17.35 12.22
CA ASP A 269 0.80 -17.99 13.50
C ASP A 269 0.61 -17.00 14.63
N THR A 270 1.44 -15.94 14.66
CA THR A 270 1.30 -14.86 15.64
C THR A 270 -0.03 -14.13 15.48
N LEU A 271 -0.40 -13.74 14.25
CA LEU A 271 -1.65 -13.07 13.98
C LEU A 271 -2.86 -14.01 14.18
N ARG A 272 -2.74 -15.29 13.82
CA ARG A 272 -3.77 -16.31 14.07
C ARG A 272 -4.10 -16.42 15.57
N SER A 273 -3.07 -16.35 16.42
CA SER A 273 -3.26 -16.47 17.87
C SER A 273 -3.62 -15.16 18.56
N ALA A 274 -3.41 -14.00 17.94
CA ALA A 274 -3.69 -12.72 18.57
C ALA A 274 -5.17 -12.33 18.46
N LYS A 275 -5.78 -11.85 19.56
CA LYS A 275 -7.11 -11.21 19.55
C LYS A 275 -7.07 -9.78 19.01
N VAL A 276 -5.96 -9.08 19.23
CA VAL A 276 -5.81 -7.67 18.84
C VAL A 276 -4.49 -7.48 18.08
N TYR A 277 -4.56 -6.69 17.01
CA TYR A 277 -3.38 -6.16 16.31
C TYR A 277 -3.38 -4.62 16.43
N ILE A 278 -2.27 -4.05 16.84
CA ILE A 278 -2.09 -2.60 16.94
C ILE A 278 -0.97 -2.11 16.04
N ASP A 279 -1.20 -0.97 15.40
CA ASP A 279 -0.20 -0.27 14.60
C ASP A 279 -0.33 1.24 14.81
N PHE A 280 0.43 1.77 15.76
CA PHE A 280 0.51 3.20 16.05
C PHE A 280 1.59 3.88 15.20
N GLY A 281 1.79 3.38 14.00
CA GLY A 281 2.75 3.87 13.04
C GLY A 281 2.15 4.78 12.00
N TYR A 282 2.97 5.14 11.05
CA TYR A 282 2.60 5.88 9.85
C TYR A 282 2.34 4.90 8.69
N PHE A 283 1.24 5.10 8.00
CA PHE A 283 0.80 4.25 6.88
C PHE A 283 1.10 4.95 5.55
N PRO A 284 2.23 4.66 4.90
CA PRO A 284 2.61 5.31 3.65
C PRO A 284 1.81 4.85 2.42
N GLY A 285 1.09 3.76 2.54
CA GLY A 285 0.25 3.13 1.53
C GLY A 285 -0.67 2.09 2.18
N PRO A 286 -1.26 1.15 1.43
CA PRO A 286 -2.12 0.10 1.98
C PRO A 286 -1.27 -0.97 2.68
N GLU A 287 -0.97 -0.74 3.93
CA GLU A 287 -0.12 -1.63 4.72
C GLU A 287 -0.62 -3.07 4.71
N ARG A 288 0.30 -4.03 4.59
CA ARG A 288 -0.05 -5.47 4.51
C ARG A 288 -0.51 -6.01 5.85
N MET A 289 0.21 -5.70 6.94
CA MET A 289 -0.06 -6.29 8.25
C MET A 289 -1.47 -6.04 8.79
N PRO A 290 -2.06 -4.84 8.71
CA PRO A 290 -3.46 -4.65 9.11
C PRO A 290 -4.44 -5.49 8.29
N ARG A 291 -4.17 -5.70 6.99
CA ARG A 291 -4.97 -6.57 6.13
C ARG A 291 -4.81 -8.03 6.51
N GLU A 292 -3.57 -8.49 6.74
CA GLU A 292 -3.26 -9.84 7.23
C GLU A 292 -3.90 -10.10 8.60
N ALA A 293 -3.83 -9.12 9.52
CA ALA A 293 -4.42 -9.23 10.84
C ALA A 293 -5.94 -9.35 10.80
N VAL A 294 -6.61 -8.50 10.00
CA VAL A 294 -8.07 -8.57 9.91
C VAL A 294 -8.55 -9.84 9.22
N SER A 295 -7.83 -10.38 8.24
CA SER A 295 -8.12 -11.68 7.62
C SER A 295 -8.06 -12.82 8.62
N LEU A 296 -7.13 -12.75 9.57
CA LEU A 296 -7.00 -13.70 10.67
C LEU A 296 -7.83 -13.32 11.90
N TYR A 297 -8.90 -12.54 11.72
CA TYR A 297 -9.86 -12.17 12.77
C TYR A 297 -9.26 -11.45 13.98
N CYS A 298 -8.15 -10.72 13.81
CA CYS A 298 -7.72 -9.78 14.83
C CYS A 298 -8.60 -8.53 14.83
N ASN A 299 -8.92 -8.02 16.01
CA ASN A 299 -9.36 -6.63 16.14
C ASN A 299 -8.20 -5.71 15.80
N VAL A 300 -8.42 -4.75 14.90
CA VAL A 300 -7.36 -3.87 14.42
C VAL A 300 -7.52 -2.47 15.02
N ILE A 301 -6.45 -1.94 15.61
CA ILE A 301 -6.35 -0.57 16.12
C ILE A 301 -5.17 0.11 15.42
N THR A 302 -5.37 1.32 14.90
CA THR A 302 -4.33 2.04 14.16
C THR A 302 -4.13 3.47 14.67
N SER A 303 -3.09 4.11 14.17
CA SER A 303 -2.97 5.57 14.20
C SER A 303 -3.95 6.23 13.22
N THR A 304 -3.94 7.57 13.16
CA THR A 304 -4.62 8.37 12.12
C THR A 304 -3.65 8.87 11.06
N GLU A 305 -2.42 8.35 11.01
CA GLU A 305 -1.37 8.86 10.14
C GLU A 305 -1.39 8.17 8.77
N GLY A 306 -1.20 8.94 7.69
CA GLY A 306 -1.18 8.43 6.32
C GLY A 306 -2.51 7.81 5.88
N SER A 307 -2.47 6.68 5.20
CA SER A 307 -3.67 5.99 4.69
C SER A 307 -4.58 5.46 5.81
N ALA A 308 -4.07 5.23 7.02
CA ALA A 308 -4.90 4.87 8.18
C ALA A 308 -5.87 5.98 8.60
N GLY A 309 -5.57 7.23 8.24
CA GLY A 309 -6.38 8.39 8.60
C GLY A 309 -7.75 8.48 7.92
N ASN A 310 -7.96 7.80 6.80
CA ASN A 310 -9.23 7.79 6.09
C ASN A 310 -10.01 6.47 6.32
N ASP A 311 -11.29 6.48 5.98
CA ASP A 311 -12.18 5.34 6.24
C ASP A 311 -12.37 4.45 4.99
N VAL A 312 -11.62 4.71 3.91
CA VAL A 312 -11.62 3.92 2.66
C VAL A 312 -10.51 2.88 2.67
N ASP A 313 -9.29 3.30 3.07
CA ASP A 313 -8.11 2.43 3.01
C ASP A 313 -8.11 1.39 4.13
N VAL A 314 -8.37 1.83 5.36
CA VAL A 314 -8.47 0.97 6.53
C VAL A 314 -9.91 1.02 7.06
N LEU A 315 -10.70 0.02 6.70
CA LEU A 315 -12.14 -0.07 6.99
C LEU A 315 -12.43 -0.58 8.42
N ILE A 316 -11.98 0.19 9.41
CA ILE A 316 -12.29 -0.03 10.82
C ILE A 316 -13.02 1.19 11.38
N PRO A 317 -13.81 1.07 12.44
CA PRO A 317 -14.50 2.20 13.07
C PRO A 317 -13.55 3.33 13.44
N ARG A 318 -13.96 4.57 13.22
CA ARG A 318 -13.15 5.76 13.54
C ARG A 318 -12.65 5.78 15.00
N LYS A 319 -13.45 5.28 15.93
CA LYS A 319 -13.12 5.12 17.36
C LYS A 319 -11.96 4.14 17.64
N PHE A 320 -11.50 3.37 16.63
CA PHE A 320 -10.34 2.47 16.71
C PHE A 320 -9.07 3.08 16.10
N LYS A 321 -9.15 4.33 15.66
CA LYS A 321 -8.03 5.09 15.07
C LYS A 321 -7.65 6.24 16.00
N PHE A 322 -6.40 6.31 16.42
CA PHE A 322 -5.96 7.26 17.43
C PHE A 322 -4.95 8.26 16.86
N ASN A 323 -5.15 9.54 17.19
CA ASN A 323 -4.10 10.54 17.01
C ASN A 323 -3.02 10.31 18.08
N ILE A 324 -1.89 9.75 17.67
CA ILE A 324 -0.78 9.37 18.55
C ILE A 324 -0.04 10.57 19.19
N ARG A 325 -0.29 11.79 18.68
CA ARG A 325 0.28 13.03 19.22
C ARG A 325 -0.47 13.55 20.44
N ASP A 326 -1.73 13.20 20.58
CA ASP A 326 -2.51 13.53 21.75
C ASP A 326 -2.28 12.46 22.83
N LYS A 327 -1.53 12.84 23.86
CA LYS A 327 -1.16 11.94 24.97
C LYS A 327 -2.38 11.36 25.70
N LYS A 328 -3.55 12.03 25.67
CA LYS A 328 -4.80 11.54 26.26
C LYS A 328 -5.27 10.27 25.57
N ASN A 329 -5.00 10.11 24.28
CA ASN A 329 -5.38 8.94 23.50
C ASN A 329 -4.72 7.64 23.97
N ALA A 330 -3.59 7.70 24.70
CA ALA A 330 -2.97 6.49 25.22
C ALA A 330 -3.87 5.78 26.27
N ALA A 331 -4.63 6.53 27.06
CA ALA A 331 -5.59 5.94 28.00
C ALA A 331 -6.80 5.34 27.26
N LEU A 332 -7.32 6.04 26.26
CA LEU A 332 -8.45 5.55 25.45
C LEU A 332 -8.06 4.29 24.65
N ALA A 333 -6.86 4.27 24.06
CA ALA A 333 -6.36 3.10 23.35
C ALA A 333 -6.17 1.89 24.29
N SER A 334 -5.66 2.10 25.49
CA SER A 334 -5.49 1.02 26.47
C SER A 334 -6.82 0.45 26.96
N ASP A 335 -7.81 1.29 27.22
CA ASP A 335 -9.16 0.87 27.59
C ASP A 335 -9.82 0.06 26.44
N LEU A 336 -9.67 0.52 25.21
CA LEU A 336 -10.17 -0.20 24.05
C LEU A 336 -9.50 -1.56 23.87
N ILE A 337 -8.18 -1.67 24.03
CA ILE A 337 -7.46 -2.95 23.95
C ILE A 337 -8.01 -3.93 24.99
N ASN A 338 -8.17 -3.51 26.26
CA ASN A 338 -8.73 -4.37 27.29
C ASN A 338 -10.16 -4.82 26.96
N LYS A 339 -11.00 -3.91 26.48
CA LYS A 339 -12.38 -4.26 26.03
C LYS A 339 -12.36 -5.27 24.88
N MET A 340 -11.48 -5.09 23.89
CA MET A 340 -11.35 -6.01 22.76
C MET A 340 -10.82 -7.39 23.14
N ILE A 341 -9.98 -7.48 24.17
CA ILE A 341 -9.52 -8.77 24.69
C ILE A 341 -10.66 -9.48 25.43
N ILE A 342 -11.34 -8.79 26.36
CA ILE A 342 -12.38 -9.36 27.21
C ILE A 342 -13.63 -9.73 26.39
N ASN A 343 -14.09 -8.81 25.54
CA ASN A 343 -15.31 -8.95 24.76
C ASN A 343 -14.99 -9.26 23.29
N TYR A 344 -14.02 -10.15 23.03
CA TYR A 344 -13.48 -10.42 21.72
C TYR A 344 -14.56 -10.67 20.66
N TYR A 345 -15.56 -11.49 20.97
CA TYR A 345 -16.63 -11.87 20.03
C TYR A 345 -17.54 -10.70 19.61
N ASP A 346 -17.68 -9.70 20.46
CA ASP A 346 -18.47 -8.50 20.13
C ASP A 346 -17.71 -7.54 19.25
N TYR A 347 -16.38 -7.47 19.46
CA TYR A 347 -15.52 -6.53 18.73
C TYR A 347 -15.06 -7.05 17.38
N VAL A 348 -14.83 -8.34 17.22
CA VAL A 348 -14.32 -8.94 15.98
C VAL A 348 -15.21 -8.67 14.76
N LYS A 349 -16.52 -8.49 14.98
CA LYS A 349 -17.52 -8.16 13.96
C LYS A 349 -17.27 -6.80 13.29
N TYR A 350 -16.65 -5.86 13.99
CA TYR A 350 -16.31 -4.55 13.42
C TYR A 350 -15.27 -4.65 12.30
N GLY A 351 -14.59 -5.78 12.16
CA GLY A 351 -13.67 -6.07 11.07
C GLY A 351 -14.30 -6.66 9.81
N ASP A 352 -15.61 -7.01 9.83
CA ASP A 352 -16.26 -7.76 8.74
C ASP A 352 -16.16 -7.06 7.38
N MET A 353 -16.47 -5.77 7.31
CA MET A 353 -16.35 -5.01 6.05
C MET A 353 -14.90 -4.98 5.53
N TYR A 354 -13.94 -4.90 6.44
CA TYR A 354 -12.53 -4.89 6.05
C TYR A 354 -12.08 -6.27 5.57
N ARG A 355 -12.52 -7.35 6.23
CA ARG A 355 -12.29 -8.75 5.78
C ARG A 355 -12.88 -9.00 4.40
N GLN A 356 -14.12 -8.58 4.17
CA GLN A 356 -14.77 -8.70 2.86
C GLN A 356 -14.01 -7.95 1.77
N LYS A 357 -13.52 -6.72 2.06
CA LYS A 357 -12.67 -5.98 1.12
C LYS A 357 -11.37 -6.73 0.84
N VAL A 358 -10.71 -7.25 1.87
CA VAL A 358 -9.48 -8.01 1.72
C VAL A 358 -9.74 -9.32 0.98
N GLY A 359 -10.79 -10.05 1.32
CA GLY A 359 -11.14 -11.33 0.68
C GLY A 359 -11.33 -11.26 -0.83
N ARG A 360 -11.75 -10.10 -1.35
CA ARG A 360 -11.92 -9.89 -2.80
C ARG A 360 -10.65 -9.43 -3.53
N GLN A 361 -9.54 -9.20 -2.83
CA GLN A 361 -8.37 -8.55 -3.43
C GLN A 361 -7.75 -9.34 -4.60
N ILE A 362 -7.82 -10.67 -4.61
CA ILE A 362 -7.29 -11.47 -5.72
C ILE A 362 -8.12 -11.23 -6.98
N SER A 363 -9.45 -11.39 -6.88
CA SER A 363 -10.35 -11.16 -8.01
C SER A 363 -10.37 -9.68 -8.44
N ASP A 364 -10.42 -8.76 -7.48
CA ASP A 364 -10.38 -7.32 -7.77
C ASP A 364 -9.08 -6.92 -8.47
N PHE A 365 -7.93 -7.52 -8.11
CA PHE A 365 -6.65 -7.23 -8.73
C PHE A 365 -6.66 -7.60 -10.22
N SER A 366 -7.16 -8.78 -10.57
CA SER A 366 -7.30 -9.21 -11.96
C SER A 366 -8.29 -8.32 -12.73
N ASN A 367 -9.46 -8.07 -12.15
CA ASN A 367 -10.50 -7.24 -12.79
C ASN A 367 -10.02 -5.80 -13.04
N HIS A 368 -9.32 -5.20 -12.07
CA HIS A 368 -8.77 -3.86 -12.27
C HIS A 368 -7.69 -3.82 -13.34
N ILE A 369 -6.89 -4.89 -13.51
CA ILE A 369 -5.93 -4.98 -14.61
C ILE A 369 -6.67 -4.97 -15.96
N ASP A 370 -7.81 -5.66 -16.07
CA ASP A 370 -8.66 -5.63 -17.28
C ASP A 370 -9.27 -4.25 -17.55
N GLU A 371 -9.57 -3.49 -16.50
CA GLU A 371 -10.06 -2.11 -16.63
C GLU A 371 -8.95 -1.10 -16.97
N ILE A 372 -7.68 -1.42 -16.70
CA ILE A 372 -6.53 -0.55 -16.91
C ILE A 372 -5.92 -0.79 -18.29
N PHE A 373 -5.79 -2.04 -18.70
CA PHE A 373 -5.09 -2.45 -19.91
C PHE A 373 -6.05 -3.04 -20.95
N GLU A 374 -6.11 -2.42 -22.10
CA GLU A 374 -6.76 -2.97 -23.30
C GLU A 374 -5.74 -3.75 -24.11
N VAL A 375 -5.74 -5.08 -23.96
CA VAL A 375 -4.83 -5.97 -24.67
C VAL A 375 -5.48 -6.38 -25.99
N LYS A 376 -4.87 -6.03 -27.13
CA LYS A 376 -5.28 -6.48 -28.45
C LYS A 376 -4.60 -7.82 -28.75
N ASN A 377 -5.40 -8.87 -28.85
CA ASN A 377 -4.97 -10.17 -29.35
C ASN A 377 -5.50 -10.32 -30.78
N GLU A 378 -4.73 -10.98 -31.67
CA GLU A 378 -5.29 -11.48 -32.92
C GLU A 378 -6.50 -12.37 -32.59
N ASP A 379 -7.57 -12.22 -33.33
CA ASP A 379 -8.89 -12.86 -33.12
C ASP A 379 -8.77 -14.29 -32.61
N ARG A 380 -9.37 -14.53 -31.46
CA ARG A 380 -9.80 -15.86 -31.06
C ARG A 380 -11.09 -16.21 -31.73
#